data_5b60eac44f40cf8874806b259282dac6
#
_entry.id   5b60eac44f40cf8874806b259282dac6
#
_cell.length_a   1.000
_cell.length_b   1.000
_cell.length_c   1.000
_cell.angle_alpha   90.00
_cell.angle_beta   90.00
_cell.angle_gamma   90.00
#
_symmetry.space_group_name_H-M   'P 1'
#
loop_
_entity.id
_entity.type
_entity.pdbx_description
1 polymer ?
#
loop_
_entity_poly.entity_id
_entity_poly.type
_entity_poly.pdbx_seq_one_letter_code
_entity_poly.pdbx_strand_id
1 'polypeptide(L)'
;GDAVQTISEMPYLPLPVVAINRPSGETAPELFLSIDISAESEVDQLAKIAVENTAQKTDLAANNFVILTTQDPYDERLARAMEAALIKAGAGAERRHISSDQIAYLRQEMRGKAFRGVFFAMNAQNASLLRPYLPPELPVFGTSYTNPMHQKDSMLAKTQANDLNGMITLEIPAEENASTLVAQYKGDRENLSPEDLQMFSVGVDAWQLGTKWIDWARRIEVPNGLTGRLSFDKDNGSKVKRELVKTVVSPNKTGKTSEEDLVQFTESAEEAGL
;
A
#
# COMPACT_ATOMS: atom_id res chain seq x y z
N GLY A 1 -0.36 5.61 19.23
CA GLY A 1 0.08 6.96 18.96
C GLY A 1 0.96 7.52 20.06
N ASP A 2 0.40 7.82 21.21
CA ASP A 2 1.08 8.62 22.23
C ASP A 2 2.37 8.01 22.79
N ALA A 3 2.40 6.69 23.03
CA ALA A 3 3.60 6.01 23.52
C ALA A 3 4.78 6.11 22.55
N VAL A 4 4.54 5.91 21.25
CA VAL A 4 5.58 6.01 20.22
C VAL A 4 6.11 7.43 20.13
N GLN A 5 5.21 8.42 20.20
CA GLN A 5 5.59 9.83 20.19
C GLN A 5 6.45 10.18 21.43
N THR A 6 5.99 9.80 22.61
CA THR A 6 6.74 10.06 23.87
C THR A 6 8.14 9.44 23.83
N ILE A 7 8.27 8.20 23.35
CA ILE A 7 9.57 7.51 23.27
C ILE A 7 10.48 8.18 22.22
N SER A 8 9.91 8.61 21.08
CA SER A 8 10.69 9.26 20.02
C SER A 8 11.23 10.64 20.41
N GLU A 9 10.64 11.29 21.41
CA GLU A 9 11.06 12.60 21.95
C GLU A 9 12.05 12.49 23.10
N MET A 10 12.37 11.28 23.58
CA MET A 10 13.37 11.10 24.62
C MET A 10 14.76 11.52 24.14
N PRO A 11 15.58 12.16 24.98
CA PRO A 11 16.92 12.57 24.58
C PRO A 11 17.87 11.40 24.34
N TYR A 12 17.61 10.26 24.97
CA TYR A 12 18.33 9.00 24.74
C TYR A 12 17.45 7.81 25.14
N LEU A 13 17.76 6.66 24.59
CA LEU A 13 17.13 5.39 24.95
C LEU A 13 18.17 4.44 25.57
N PRO A 14 17.86 3.81 26.72
CA PRO A 14 18.77 2.85 27.35
C PRO A 14 18.83 1.51 26.62
N LEU A 15 17.85 1.22 25.77
CA LEU A 15 17.72 -0.02 25.00
C LEU A 15 17.23 0.31 23.59
N PRO A 16 17.55 -0.53 22.59
CA PRO A 16 17.01 -0.39 21.26
C PRO A 16 15.50 -0.57 21.25
N VAL A 17 14.82 0.31 20.52
CA VAL A 17 13.36 0.30 20.35
C VAL A 17 13.03 0.21 18.88
N VAL A 18 12.20 -0.75 18.49
CA VAL A 18 11.59 -0.84 17.17
C VAL A 18 10.10 -0.55 17.31
N ALA A 19 9.69 0.61 16.83
CA ALA A 19 8.27 1.01 16.82
C ALA A 19 7.59 0.51 15.53
N ILE A 20 6.35 0.04 15.68
CA ILE A 20 5.52 -0.42 14.54
C ILE A 20 4.70 0.70 13.90
N ASN A 21 4.67 1.86 14.54
CA ASN A 21 4.01 3.06 14.04
C ASN A 21 5.02 4.20 13.91
N ARG A 22 4.69 5.15 13.05
CA ARG A 22 5.52 6.33 12.83
C ARG A 22 5.25 7.39 13.90
N PRO A 23 6.30 7.98 14.52
CA PRO A 23 6.15 9.20 15.31
C PRO A 23 5.82 10.39 14.38
N SER A 24 5.18 11.42 14.94
CA SER A 24 4.83 12.63 14.19
C SER A 24 6.05 13.51 13.88
N GLY A 25 7.13 13.38 14.68
CA GLY A 25 8.38 14.14 14.50
C GLY A 25 9.33 13.53 13.48
N GLU A 26 10.26 14.35 12.98
CA GLU A 26 11.30 13.90 12.05
C GLU A 26 12.55 13.38 12.78
N THR A 27 12.76 13.81 14.02
CA THR A 27 13.91 13.44 14.85
C THR A 27 13.54 12.34 15.84
N ALA A 28 14.44 11.38 16.01
CA ALA A 28 14.30 10.32 17.00
C ALA A 28 15.66 10.01 17.64
N PRO A 29 15.68 9.42 18.85
CA PRO A 29 16.91 8.98 19.51
C PRO A 29 17.68 7.96 18.69
N GLU A 30 18.98 7.81 18.95
CA GLU A 30 19.88 6.95 18.19
C GLU A 30 19.44 5.49 18.17
N LEU A 31 18.89 4.97 19.28
CA LEU A 31 18.43 3.58 19.41
C LEU A 31 16.92 3.43 19.12
N PHE A 32 16.39 4.23 18.19
CA PHE A 32 15.00 4.17 17.79
C PHE A 32 14.86 3.90 16.28
N LEU A 33 14.12 2.86 15.93
CA LEU A 33 13.68 2.59 14.55
C LEU A 33 12.17 2.54 14.50
N SER A 34 11.61 2.91 13.36
CA SER A 34 10.18 2.81 13.08
C SER A 34 9.93 2.00 11.82
N ILE A 35 9.18 0.89 11.96
CA ILE A 35 8.58 0.16 10.84
C ILE A 35 7.18 0.73 10.68
N ASP A 36 7.00 1.62 9.70
CA ASP A 36 5.68 2.19 9.42
C ASP A 36 4.86 1.20 8.58
N ILE A 37 3.76 0.67 9.16
CA ILE A 37 2.83 -0.25 8.49
C ILE A 37 1.54 0.43 8.03
N SER A 38 1.46 1.75 8.13
CA SER A 38 0.30 2.50 7.68
C SER A 38 0.16 2.48 6.15
N ALA A 39 -1.07 2.66 5.65
CA ALA A 39 -1.31 2.80 4.21
C ALA A 39 -0.57 4.01 3.61
N GLU A 40 -0.30 5.05 4.41
CA GLU A 40 0.52 6.18 3.98
C GLU A 40 1.98 5.80 3.68
N SER A 41 2.49 4.73 4.30
CA SER A 41 3.85 4.25 4.01
C SER A 41 3.99 3.58 2.63
N GLU A 42 2.87 3.20 2.03
CA GLU A 42 2.79 2.50 0.75
C GLU A 42 2.76 3.46 -0.45
N VAL A 43 2.32 4.70 -0.24
CA VAL A 43 1.99 5.64 -1.33
C VAL A 43 3.18 5.97 -2.24
N ASP A 44 4.38 6.10 -1.69
CA ASP A 44 5.58 6.42 -2.48
C ASP A 44 5.92 5.30 -3.48
N GLN A 45 5.77 4.04 -3.06
CA GLN A 45 6.01 2.88 -3.93
C GLN A 45 4.87 2.74 -4.95
N LEU A 46 3.63 2.87 -4.50
CA LEU A 46 2.46 2.74 -5.36
C LEU A 46 2.41 3.84 -6.44
N ALA A 47 2.79 5.08 -6.10
CA ALA A 47 2.88 6.18 -7.05
C ALA A 47 3.92 5.91 -8.16
N LYS A 48 5.10 5.37 -7.81
CA LYS A 48 6.11 4.97 -8.79
C LYS A 48 5.59 3.90 -9.75
N ILE A 49 4.98 2.84 -9.20
CA ILE A 49 4.38 1.76 -9.98
C ILE A 49 3.30 2.32 -10.92
N ALA A 50 2.46 3.24 -10.45
CA ALA A 50 1.42 3.84 -11.27
C ALA A 50 1.99 4.64 -12.44
N VAL A 51 3.02 5.45 -12.18
CA VAL A 51 3.69 6.24 -13.22
C VAL A 51 4.35 5.33 -14.25
N GLU A 52 5.04 4.28 -13.82
CA GLU A 52 5.69 3.28 -14.69
C GLU A 52 4.67 2.51 -15.53
N ASN A 53 3.62 1.96 -14.92
CA ASN A 53 2.57 1.20 -15.65
C ASN A 53 1.79 2.03 -16.66
N THR A 54 1.77 3.34 -16.52
CA THR A 54 1.03 4.23 -17.41
C THR A 54 1.95 5.04 -18.33
N ALA A 55 3.26 4.79 -18.32
CA ALA A 55 4.25 5.55 -19.11
C ALA A 55 4.01 5.47 -20.63
N GLN A 56 3.49 4.35 -21.13
CA GLN A 56 3.23 4.15 -22.55
C GLN A 56 1.94 4.85 -23.05
N LYS A 57 1.06 5.28 -22.15
CA LYS A 57 -0.18 6.01 -22.48
C LYS A 57 0.02 7.53 -22.58
N THR A 58 1.23 7.98 -22.82
CA THR A 58 1.59 9.39 -22.84
C THR A 58 1.13 10.09 -24.12
N ASP A 59 -0.16 10.38 -24.19
CA ASP A 59 -0.57 11.64 -24.78
C ASP A 59 -0.20 12.74 -23.77
N LEU A 60 0.66 13.68 -24.14
CA LEU A 60 1.22 14.71 -23.24
C LEU A 60 0.17 15.57 -22.51
N ALA A 61 -1.09 15.49 -22.93
CA ALA A 61 -2.23 16.17 -22.29
C ALA A 61 -2.71 15.47 -21.00
N ALA A 62 -2.38 14.18 -20.79
CA ALA A 62 -2.89 13.37 -19.71
C ALA A 62 -1.80 12.99 -18.69
N ASN A 63 -1.10 13.97 -18.11
CA ASN A 63 -0.10 13.66 -17.06
C ASN A 63 -0.70 13.58 -15.66
N ASN A 64 -2.02 13.71 -15.52
CA ASN A 64 -2.67 13.78 -14.23
C ASN A 64 -3.34 12.46 -13.83
N PHE A 65 -3.16 12.08 -12.59
CA PHE A 65 -3.99 11.10 -11.90
C PHE A 65 -5.12 11.82 -11.15
N VAL A 66 -6.25 11.14 -10.98
CA VAL A 66 -7.28 11.58 -10.06
C VAL A 66 -7.25 10.75 -8.79
N ILE A 67 -7.33 11.41 -7.63
CA ILE A 67 -7.39 10.78 -6.32
C ILE A 67 -8.81 10.97 -5.80
N LEU A 68 -9.55 9.88 -5.68
CA LEU A 68 -10.89 9.87 -5.11
C LEU A 68 -10.81 9.62 -3.61
N THR A 69 -11.42 10.49 -2.83
CA THR A 69 -11.39 10.45 -1.37
C THR A 69 -12.77 10.80 -0.80
N THR A 70 -13.00 10.48 0.46
CA THR A 70 -14.19 10.88 1.21
C THR A 70 -13.88 12.07 2.13
N GLN A 71 -14.85 12.49 2.94
CA GLN A 71 -14.64 13.51 3.98
C GLN A 71 -14.09 12.92 5.30
N ASP A 72 -13.82 11.62 5.33
CA ASP A 72 -13.19 10.99 6.50
C ASP A 72 -11.77 11.55 6.69
N PRO A 73 -11.39 11.94 7.91
CA PRO A 73 -10.06 12.52 8.16
C PRO A 73 -8.89 11.60 7.80
N TYR A 74 -9.09 10.27 7.88
CA TYR A 74 -8.06 9.31 7.47
C TYR A 74 -7.91 9.27 5.95
N ASP A 75 -9.03 9.18 5.22
CA ASP A 75 -9.07 9.19 3.76
C ASP A 75 -8.42 10.47 3.20
N GLU A 76 -8.74 11.63 3.81
CA GLU A 76 -8.14 12.92 3.47
C GLU A 76 -6.62 12.95 3.67
N ARG A 77 -6.14 12.41 4.78
CA ARG A 77 -4.71 12.34 5.07
C ARG A 77 -4.01 11.43 4.06
N LEU A 78 -4.59 10.28 3.76
CA LEU A 78 -4.09 9.34 2.75
C LEU A 78 -4.06 9.99 1.35
N ALA A 79 -5.12 10.73 0.98
CA ALA A 79 -5.19 11.43 -0.30
C ALA A 79 -4.10 12.49 -0.45
N ARG A 80 -3.80 13.25 0.62
CA ARG A 80 -2.70 14.22 0.62
C ARG A 80 -1.34 13.55 0.47
N ALA A 81 -1.13 12.44 1.18
CA ALA A 81 0.10 11.66 1.08
C ALA A 81 0.30 11.12 -0.36
N MET A 82 -0.78 10.61 -0.98
CA MET A 82 -0.78 10.12 -2.34
C MET A 82 -0.49 11.23 -3.37
N GLU A 83 -1.11 12.42 -3.20
CA GLU A 83 -0.84 13.58 -4.05
C GLU A 83 0.64 13.96 -4.02
N ALA A 84 1.21 14.08 -2.82
CA ALA A 84 2.63 14.38 -2.64
C ALA A 84 3.54 13.31 -3.28
N ALA A 85 3.19 12.03 -3.16
CA ALA A 85 3.94 10.92 -3.73
C ALA A 85 3.90 10.94 -5.27
N LEU A 86 2.76 11.24 -5.89
CA LEU A 86 2.62 11.36 -7.34
C LEU A 86 3.43 12.54 -7.88
N ILE A 87 3.37 13.69 -7.23
CA ILE A 87 4.17 14.87 -7.60
C ILE A 87 5.67 14.53 -7.51
N LYS A 88 6.09 13.86 -6.45
CA LYS A 88 7.48 13.39 -6.27
C LYS A 88 7.90 12.39 -7.35
N ALA A 89 6.97 11.57 -7.84
CA ALA A 89 7.19 10.63 -8.94
C ALA A 89 7.13 11.29 -10.34
N GLY A 90 6.91 12.61 -10.43
CA GLY A 90 6.90 13.37 -11.68
C GLY A 90 5.55 13.39 -12.42
N ALA A 91 4.45 13.05 -11.73
CA ALA A 91 3.10 13.10 -12.27
C ALA A 91 2.28 14.22 -11.63
N GLY A 92 1.25 14.69 -12.34
CA GLY A 92 0.23 15.56 -11.76
C GLY A 92 -0.83 14.75 -11.00
N ALA A 93 -1.49 15.39 -10.04
CA ALA A 93 -2.58 14.79 -9.29
C ALA A 93 -3.71 15.80 -9.05
N GLU A 94 -4.95 15.32 -9.09
CA GLU A 94 -6.16 16.10 -8.76
C GLU A 94 -6.93 15.34 -7.68
N ARG A 95 -7.11 15.93 -6.49
CA ARG A 95 -7.95 15.34 -5.45
C ARG A 95 -9.41 15.70 -5.64
N ARG A 96 -10.28 14.73 -5.42
CA ARG A 96 -11.73 14.88 -5.48
C ARG A 96 -12.41 14.20 -4.30
N HIS A 97 -13.19 14.98 -3.58
CA HIS A 97 -14.11 14.45 -2.59
C HIS A 97 -15.34 13.89 -3.28
N ILE A 98 -15.70 12.68 -2.91
CA ILE A 98 -16.91 12.04 -3.42
C ILE A 98 -17.87 11.83 -2.24
N SER A 99 -19.03 12.46 -2.35
CA SER A 99 -20.17 12.18 -1.48
C SER A 99 -21.17 11.28 -2.20
N SER A 100 -22.04 10.62 -1.46
CA SER A 100 -22.99 9.64 -2.00
C SER A 100 -23.93 10.21 -3.08
N ASP A 101 -24.26 11.48 -3.00
CA ASP A 101 -25.10 12.20 -3.97
C ASP A 101 -24.34 12.54 -5.28
N GLN A 102 -23.02 12.54 -5.25
CA GLN A 102 -22.16 12.85 -6.39
C GLN A 102 -21.79 11.62 -7.22
N ILE A 103 -21.98 10.41 -6.70
CA ILE A 103 -21.59 9.16 -7.38
C ILE A 103 -22.21 9.06 -8.79
N ALA A 104 -23.48 9.44 -8.93
CA ALA A 104 -24.17 9.37 -10.22
C ALA A 104 -23.56 10.28 -11.29
N TYR A 105 -22.94 11.38 -10.88
CA TYR A 105 -22.31 12.35 -11.78
C TYR A 105 -20.86 12.01 -12.12
N LEU A 106 -20.22 11.13 -11.33
CA LEU A 106 -18.81 10.78 -11.48
C LEU A 106 -18.49 10.30 -12.91
N ARG A 107 -19.35 9.46 -13.51
CA ARG A 107 -19.18 8.98 -14.88
C ARG A 107 -19.17 10.12 -15.91
N GLN A 108 -20.04 11.12 -15.73
CA GLN A 108 -20.09 12.27 -16.62
C GLN A 108 -18.87 13.17 -16.43
N GLU A 109 -18.44 13.38 -15.22
CA GLU A 109 -17.27 14.18 -14.91
C GLU A 109 -15.96 13.57 -15.40
N MET A 110 -15.86 12.23 -15.39
CA MET A 110 -14.71 11.51 -15.92
C MET A 110 -14.67 11.45 -17.44
N ARG A 111 -15.86 11.59 -18.11
CA ARG A 111 -15.91 11.67 -19.56
C ARG A 111 -15.32 13.00 -20.04
N GLY A 112 -14.41 12.93 -20.99
CA GLY A 112 -13.78 14.12 -21.59
C GLY A 112 -12.56 14.65 -20.82
N LYS A 113 -12.20 14.04 -19.69
CA LYS A 113 -10.94 14.29 -19.01
C LYS A 113 -9.98 13.13 -19.24
N ALA A 114 -8.82 13.43 -19.79
CA ALA A 114 -7.77 12.43 -19.98
C ALA A 114 -6.97 12.28 -18.68
N PHE A 115 -7.32 11.28 -17.86
CA PHE A 115 -6.52 10.88 -16.71
C PHE A 115 -5.65 9.68 -17.05
N ARG A 116 -4.46 9.61 -16.45
CA ARG A 116 -3.57 8.44 -16.54
C ARG A 116 -4.10 7.25 -15.74
N GLY A 117 -4.76 7.53 -14.61
CA GLY A 117 -5.31 6.52 -13.71
C GLY A 117 -6.04 7.15 -12.54
N VAL A 118 -6.64 6.29 -11.74
CA VAL A 118 -7.40 6.65 -10.54
C VAL A 118 -6.76 6.02 -9.31
N PHE A 119 -6.60 6.80 -8.25
CA PHE A 119 -6.27 6.28 -6.91
C PHE A 119 -7.49 6.37 -6.01
N PHE A 120 -7.77 5.29 -5.30
CA PHE A 120 -8.72 5.28 -4.21
C PHE A 120 -8.00 5.54 -2.88
N ALA A 121 -8.23 6.72 -2.30
CA ALA A 121 -7.83 7.03 -0.94
C ALA A 121 -9.04 6.86 -0.01
N MET A 122 -9.51 5.63 0.12
CA MET A 122 -10.70 5.25 0.90
C MET A 122 -10.70 3.73 1.13
N ASN A 123 -11.57 3.26 2.03
CA ASN A 123 -11.73 1.84 2.28
C ASN A 123 -12.33 1.07 1.08
N ALA A 124 -12.20 -0.26 1.10
CA ALA A 124 -12.66 -1.13 0.02
C ALA A 124 -14.17 -1.00 -0.26
N GLN A 125 -15.00 -0.77 0.77
CA GLN A 125 -16.43 -0.62 0.61
C GLN A 125 -16.78 0.61 -0.22
N ASN A 126 -16.21 1.76 0.10
CA ASN A 126 -16.46 2.98 -0.66
C ASN A 126 -15.87 2.89 -2.08
N ALA A 127 -14.70 2.29 -2.22
CA ALA A 127 -14.05 2.13 -3.52
C ALA A 127 -14.87 1.21 -4.46
N SER A 128 -15.41 0.08 -3.95
CA SER A 128 -16.25 -0.84 -4.73
C SER A 128 -17.53 -0.18 -5.24
N LEU A 129 -18.12 0.73 -4.45
CA LEU A 129 -19.29 1.50 -4.89
C LEU A 129 -18.97 2.47 -6.03
N LEU A 130 -17.75 2.99 -6.12
CA LEU A 130 -17.34 3.96 -7.12
C LEU A 130 -16.83 3.32 -8.41
N ARG A 131 -16.19 2.16 -8.32
CA ARG A 131 -15.53 1.50 -9.46
C ARG A 131 -16.43 1.33 -10.69
N PRO A 132 -17.72 0.93 -10.58
CA PRO A 132 -18.62 0.79 -11.74
C PRO A 132 -18.91 2.09 -12.50
N TYR A 133 -18.65 3.24 -11.89
CA TYR A 133 -18.85 4.55 -12.50
C TYR A 133 -17.60 5.09 -13.19
N LEU A 134 -16.47 4.40 -13.07
CA LEU A 134 -15.23 4.76 -13.75
C LEU A 134 -15.13 4.04 -15.10
N PRO A 135 -14.43 4.62 -16.08
CA PRO A 135 -14.13 3.92 -17.33
C PRO A 135 -13.40 2.60 -17.04
N PRO A 136 -13.80 1.48 -17.67
CA PRO A 136 -13.20 0.17 -17.40
C PRO A 136 -11.71 0.09 -17.78
N GLU A 137 -11.33 0.82 -18.83
CA GLU A 137 -9.96 0.89 -19.36
C GLU A 137 -9.00 1.74 -18.52
N LEU A 138 -9.55 2.50 -17.55
CA LEU A 138 -8.74 3.39 -16.72
C LEU A 138 -8.08 2.59 -15.59
N PRO A 139 -6.74 2.56 -15.51
CA PRO A 139 -6.03 1.88 -14.44
C PRO A 139 -6.42 2.42 -13.07
N VAL A 140 -6.65 1.51 -12.14
CA VAL A 140 -7.07 1.84 -10.78
C VAL A 140 -6.03 1.33 -9.77
N PHE A 141 -5.74 2.16 -8.79
CA PHE A 141 -4.73 1.92 -7.77
C PHE A 141 -5.33 2.14 -6.37
N GLY A 142 -4.90 1.33 -5.42
CA GLY A 142 -5.29 1.47 -4.02
C GLY A 142 -4.21 0.92 -3.10
N THR A 143 -4.17 1.40 -1.87
CA THR A 143 -3.30 0.85 -0.82
C THR A 143 -3.92 -0.40 -0.19
N SER A 144 -3.21 -1.03 0.75
CA SER A 144 -3.74 -2.14 1.56
C SER A 144 -5.07 -1.79 2.26
N TYR A 145 -5.29 -0.53 2.60
CA TYR A 145 -6.55 -0.04 3.17
C TYR A 145 -7.75 -0.17 2.21
N THR A 146 -7.49 -0.08 0.91
CA THR A 146 -8.50 -0.24 -0.15
C THR A 146 -8.64 -1.71 -0.59
N ASN A 147 -7.72 -2.60 -0.16
CA ASN A 147 -7.77 -3.99 -0.57
C ASN A 147 -8.89 -4.76 0.17
N PRO A 148 -9.90 -5.28 -0.55
CA PRO A 148 -11.00 -6.02 0.08
C PRO A 148 -10.55 -7.33 0.73
N MET A 149 -9.45 -7.93 0.28
CA MET A 149 -8.95 -9.21 0.81
C MET A 149 -8.45 -9.12 2.24
N HIS A 150 -8.25 -7.90 2.77
CA HIS A 150 -7.89 -7.66 4.17
C HIS A 150 -9.12 -7.64 5.12
N GLN A 151 -10.33 -7.84 4.59
CA GLN A 151 -11.54 -7.85 5.42
C GLN A 151 -11.81 -9.22 6.03
N LYS A 152 -12.39 -9.22 7.25
CA LYS A 152 -12.73 -10.46 7.98
C LYS A 152 -13.88 -11.23 7.33
N ASP A 153 -14.84 -10.52 6.73
CA ASP A 153 -15.97 -11.14 6.03
C ASP A 153 -15.55 -11.60 4.64
N SER A 154 -15.34 -12.90 4.49
CA SER A 154 -14.88 -13.49 3.24
C SER A 154 -15.90 -13.37 2.10
N MET A 155 -17.20 -13.29 2.38
CA MET A 155 -18.24 -13.12 1.35
C MET A 155 -18.26 -11.67 0.87
N LEU A 156 -18.20 -10.71 1.78
CA LEU A 156 -18.13 -9.29 1.46
C LEU A 156 -16.82 -8.99 0.71
N ALA A 157 -15.71 -9.54 1.18
CA ALA A 157 -14.40 -9.41 0.54
C ALA A 157 -14.42 -9.87 -0.94
N LYS A 158 -14.99 -11.05 -1.21
CA LYS A 158 -15.13 -11.56 -2.58
C LYS A 158 -16.03 -10.70 -3.45
N THR A 159 -17.16 -10.20 -2.91
CA THR A 159 -18.05 -9.31 -3.65
C THR A 159 -17.32 -8.03 -4.05
N GLN A 160 -16.65 -7.39 -3.09
CA GLN A 160 -15.88 -6.17 -3.36
C GLN A 160 -14.67 -6.43 -4.26
N ALA A 161 -14.04 -7.61 -4.17
CA ALA A 161 -12.97 -7.98 -5.08
C ALA A 161 -13.44 -8.15 -6.54
N ASN A 162 -14.70 -8.56 -6.76
CA ASN A 162 -15.31 -8.54 -8.09
C ASN A 162 -15.41 -7.12 -8.63
N ASP A 163 -15.91 -6.19 -7.81
CA ASP A 163 -16.07 -4.79 -8.21
C ASP A 163 -14.72 -4.11 -8.45
N LEU A 164 -13.71 -4.43 -7.63
CA LEU A 164 -12.36 -3.88 -7.70
C LEU A 164 -11.39 -4.73 -8.53
N ASN A 165 -11.91 -5.68 -9.30
CA ASN A 165 -11.08 -6.55 -10.13
C ASN A 165 -10.16 -5.73 -11.05
N GLY A 166 -8.88 -6.10 -11.09
CA GLY A 166 -7.87 -5.38 -11.85
C GLY A 166 -7.25 -4.18 -11.12
N MET A 167 -7.70 -3.83 -9.91
CA MET A 167 -7.05 -2.78 -9.11
C MET A 167 -5.65 -3.21 -8.70
N ILE A 168 -4.67 -2.35 -8.95
CA ILE A 168 -3.28 -2.56 -8.53
C ILE A 168 -3.12 -2.09 -7.09
N THR A 169 -2.56 -2.95 -6.26
CA THR A 169 -2.28 -2.70 -4.85
C THR A 169 -0.91 -3.25 -4.45
N LEU A 170 -0.56 -3.09 -3.18
CA LEU A 170 0.67 -3.60 -2.59
C LEU A 170 0.33 -4.57 -1.46
N GLU A 171 1.11 -5.66 -1.36
CA GLU A 171 0.95 -6.69 -0.35
C GLU A 171 2.26 -6.97 0.38
N ILE A 172 2.15 -7.46 1.59
CA ILE A 172 3.30 -7.99 2.33
C ILE A 172 3.69 -9.37 1.75
N PRO A 173 4.99 -9.66 1.57
CA PRO A 173 5.45 -10.96 1.07
C PRO A 173 5.45 -12.06 2.14
N ALA A 174 4.61 -11.96 3.17
CA ALA A 174 4.63 -12.84 4.33
C ALA A 174 4.49 -14.32 4.00
N GLU A 175 3.69 -14.66 2.99
CA GLU A 175 3.50 -16.05 2.56
C GLU A 175 4.69 -16.57 1.74
N GLU A 176 5.33 -15.71 0.94
CA GLU A 176 6.45 -16.07 0.08
C GLU A 176 7.76 -16.17 0.88
N ASN A 177 7.94 -15.23 1.82
CA ASN A 177 9.11 -15.17 2.69
C ASN A 177 8.94 -15.99 3.97
N ALA A 178 7.82 -16.71 4.12
CA ALA A 178 7.60 -17.65 5.20
C ALA A 178 8.63 -18.78 5.12
N SER A 179 9.89 -18.44 5.40
CA SER A 179 10.99 -19.38 5.57
C SER A 179 10.66 -20.39 6.69
N THR A 180 11.47 -21.43 6.79
CA THR A 180 11.41 -22.45 7.85
C THR A 180 11.17 -21.92 9.27
N LEU A 181 11.59 -20.68 9.57
CA LEU A 181 11.33 -20.01 10.86
C LEU A 181 9.84 -19.76 11.08
N VAL A 182 9.14 -19.22 10.08
CA VAL A 182 7.69 -18.96 10.17
C VAL A 182 6.93 -20.28 10.21
N ALA A 183 7.36 -21.28 9.44
CA ALA A 183 6.78 -22.62 9.49
C ALA A 183 6.92 -23.25 10.87
N GLN A 184 8.06 -23.06 11.58
CA GLN A 184 8.25 -23.52 12.94
C GLN A 184 7.34 -22.81 13.95
N TYR A 185 7.02 -21.53 13.75
CA TYR A 185 6.16 -20.75 14.64
C TYR A 185 4.69 -20.74 14.20
N LYS A 186 4.39 -21.18 12.98
CA LYS A 186 3.01 -21.25 12.49
C LYS A 186 2.16 -22.23 13.31
N GLY A 187 2.70 -23.36 13.74
CA GLY A 187 1.98 -24.35 14.54
C GLY A 187 0.54 -24.54 14.05
N ASP A 188 -0.42 -24.61 14.97
CA ASP A 188 -1.87 -24.70 14.68
C ASP A 188 -2.49 -23.41 14.10
N ARG A 189 -1.68 -22.46 13.62
CA ARG A 189 -2.11 -21.14 13.11
C ARG A 189 -2.29 -21.10 11.59
N GLU A 190 -2.68 -22.21 10.99
CA GLU A 190 -2.93 -22.29 9.54
C GLU A 190 -4.01 -21.32 9.03
N ASN A 191 -4.81 -20.74 9.95
CA ASN A 191 -5.93 -19.85 9.65
C ASN A 191 -5.79 -18.46 10.29
N LEU A 192 -4.61 -17.85 10.24
CA LEU A 192 -4.48 -16.45 10.68
C LEU A 192 -5.33 -15.54 9.79
N SER A 193 -6.07 -14.63 10.41
CA SER A 193 -6.67 -13.53 9.64
C SER A 193 -5.59 -12.68 8.99
N PRO A 194 -5.87 -11.95 7.89
CA PRO A 194 -4.90 -11.04 7.28
C PRO A 194 -4.29 -10.04 8.26
N GLU A 195 -5.09 -9.54 9.21
CA GLU A 195 -4.62 -8.65 10.28
C GLU A 195 -3.64 -9.36 11.23
N ASP A 196 -3.98 -10.59 11.66
CA ASP A 196 -3.12 -11.36 12.56
C ASP A 196 -1.81 -11.74 11.85
N LEU A 197 -1.87 -12.09 10.56
CA LEU A 197 -0.67 -12.36 9.75
C LEU A 197 0.21 -11.11 9.65
N GLN A 198 -0.38 -9.94 9.42
CA GLN A 198 0.35 -8.68 9.38
C GLN A 198 1.03 -8.39 10.72
N MET A 199 0.32 -8.51 11.84
CA MET A 199 0.87 -8.26 13.17
C MET A 199 1.97 -9.26 13.53
N PHE A 200 1.79 -10.53 13.20
CA PHE A 200 2.82 -11.55 13.36
C PHE A 200 4.08 -11.21 12.56
N SER A 201 3.89 -10.83 11.29
CA SER A 201 4.97 -10.47 10.37
C SER A 201 5.78 -9.27 10.88
N VAL A 202 5.09 -8.25 11.38
CA VAL A 202 5.72 -7.08 12.00
C VAL A 202 6.54 -7.48 13.23
N GLY A 203 6.02 -8.37 14.07
CA GLY A 203 6.74 -8.86 15.25
C GLY A 203 8.05 -9.57 14.89
N VAL A 204 8.02 -10.42 13.86
CA VAL A 204 9.21 -11.12 13.35
C VAL A 204 10.24 -10.12 12.79
N ASP A 205 9.79 -9.18 12.00
CA ASP A 205 10.69 -8.18 11.39
C ASP A 205 11.27 -7.23 12.43
N ALA A 206 10.47 -6.81 13.41
CA ALA A 206 10.94 -6.01 14.54
C ALA A 206 12.02 -6.75 15.36
N TRP A 207 11.84 -8.04 15.57
CA TRP A 207 12.86 -8.89 16.22
C TRP A 207 14.14 -8.97 15.38
N GLN A 208 14.03 -9.20 14.07
CA GLN A 208 15.19 -9.26 13.17
C GLN A 208 15.98 -7.94 13.16
N LEU A 209 15.29 -6.80 13.14
CA LEU A 209 15.93 -5.49 13.25
C LEU A 209 16.53 -5.27 14.63
N GLY A 210 15.80 -5.60 15.70
CA GLY A 210 16.24 -5.46 17.07
C GLY A 210 17.52 -6.25 17.38
N THR A 211 17.66 -7.46 16.86
CA THR A 211 18.89 -8.27 17.04
C THR A 211 20.11 -7.69 16.33
N LYS A 212 19.91 -6.83 15.35
CA LYS A 212 20.96 -6.13 14.59
C LYS A 212 21.26 -4.72 15.08
N TRP A 213 20.84 -4.38 16.30
CA TRP A 213 20.92 -3.01 16.81
C TRP A 213 22.33 -2.39 16.79
N ILE A 214 23.39 -3.20 16.88
CA ILE A 214 24.78 -2.75 16.78
C ILE A 214 25.06 -2.15 15.40
N ASP A 215 24.39 -2.64 14.37
CA ASP A 215 24.55 -2.18 12.98
C ASP A 215 23.71 -0.93 12.67
N TRP A 216 22.84 -0.48 13.59
CA TRP A 216 22.00 0.71 13.37
C TRP A 216 22.79 2.01 13.18
N ALA A 217 24.06 2.01 13.60
CA ALA A 217 24.97 3.13 13.30
C ALA A 217 25.36 3.24 11.82
N ARG A 218 24.95 2.28 10.97
CA ARG A 218 25.31 2.18 9.57
C ARG A 218 24.07 1.95 8.72
N ARG A 219 24.12 0.95 7.89
CA ARG A 219 23.04 0.50 7.02
C ARG A 219 22.67 -0.94 7.35
N ILE A 220 21.39 -1.22 7.40
CA ILE A 220 20.85 -2.58 7.61
C ILE A 220 19.98 -2.95 6.41
N GLU A 221 20.09 -4.20 6.00
CA GLU A 221 19.16 -4.82 5.05
C GLU A 221 18.62 -6.13 5.63
N VAL A 222 17.32 -6.33 5.50
CA VAL A 222 16.61 -7.59 5.75
C VAL A 222 15.88 -7.94 4.45
N PRO A 223 16.53 -8.68 3.55
CA PRO A 223 16.00 -8.91 2.21
C PRO A 223 14.74 -9.78 2.21
N ASN A 224 14.59 -10.67 3.19
CA ASN A 224 13.48 -11.60 3.32
C ASN A 224 12.57 -11.24 4.52
N GLY A 225 12.34 -9.94 4.76
CA GLY A 225 11.39 -9.50 5.77
C GLY A 225 9.97 -9.94 5.41
N LEU A 226 9.17 -10.27 6.43
CA LEU A 226 7.80 -10.73 6.22
C LEU A 226 6.85 -9.58 5.86
N THR A 227 7.17 -8.36 6.28
CA THR A 227 6.39 -7.16 5.93
C THR A 227 6.91 -6.43 4.70
N GLY A 228 7.92 -6.98 4.03
CA GLY A 228 8.58 -6.41 2.87
C GLY A 228 10.10 -6.59 2.93
N ARG A 229 10.79 -6.29 1.85
CA ARG A 229 12.24 -6.12 1.91
C ARG A 229 12.53 -4.87 2.73
N LEU A 230 13.22 -5.03 3.86
CA LEU A 230 13.50 -3.92 4.77
C LEU A 230 14.89 -3.36 4.52
N SER A 231 14.99 -2.06 4.50
CA SER A 231 16.26 -1.35 4.49
C SER A 231 16.23 -0.16 5.44
N PHE A 232 17.32 0.04 6.14
CA PHE A 232 17.52 1.20 6.99
C PHE A 232 18.88 1.80 6.69
N ASP A 233 18.93 3.12 6.63
CA ASP A 233 20.14 3.90 6.48
C ASP A 233 20.05 5.08 7.44
N LYS A 234 21.07 5.23 8.29
CA LYS A 234 21.11 6.27 9.33
C LYS A 234 20.95 7.68 8.76
N ASP A 235 21.44 7.90 7.55
CA ASP A 235 21.35 9.22 6.88
C ASP A 235 19.91 9.59 6.52
N ASN A 236 19.00 8.62 6.50
CA ASN A 236 17.57 8.81 6.21
C ASN A 236 16.70 8.89 7.49
N GLY A 237 17.32 9.12 8.65
CA GLY A 237 16.63 9.22 9.95
C GLY A 237 16.31 7.84 10.56
N SER A 238 15.23 7.75 11.34
CA SER A 238 14.85 6.52 12.08
C SER A 238 13.90 5.59 11.34
N LYS A 239 13.58 5.89 10.08
CA LYS A 239 12.58 5.14 9.31
C LYS A 239 13.21 3.92 8.61
N VAL A 240 12.58 2.78 8.82
CA VAL A 240 12.83 1.57 8.04
C VAL A 240 12.00 1.66 6.75
N LYS A 241 12.66 1.62 5.60
CA LYS A 241 11.99 1.52 4.31
C LYS A 241 11.56 0.08 4.10
N ARG A 242 10.30 -0.09 3.69
CA ARG A 242 9.74 -1.39 3.27
C ARG A 242 9.50 -1.36 1.76
N GLU A 243 9.87 -2.43 1.10
CA GLU A 243 9.51 -2.68 -0.29
C GLU A 243 8.53 -3.84 -0.33
N LEU A 244 7.31 -3.54 -0.75
CA LEU A 244 6.17 -4.43 -0.79
C LEU A 244 6.04 -5.08 -2.17
N VAL A 245 5.26 -6.14 -2.27
CA VAL A 245 5.00 -6.84 -3.53
C VAL A 245 3.81 -6.20 -4.23
N LYS A 246 3.98 -5.89 -5.52
CA LYS A 246 2.87 -5.45 -6.37
C LYS A 246 1.90 -6.60 -6.58
N THR A 247 0.63 -6.34 -6.40
CA THR A 247 -0.45 -7.33 -6.57
C THR A 247 -1.63 -6.73 -7.32
N VAL A 248 -2.47 -7.59 -7.89
CA VAL A 248 -3.71 -7.19 -8.57
C VAL A 248 -4.89 -7.84 -7.86
N VAL A 249 -5.88 -7.04 -7.48
CA VAL A 249 -7.11 -7.54 -6.86
C VAL A 249 -7.86 -8.42 -7.84
N SER A 250 -8.17 -9.66 -7.41
CA SER A 250 -8.93 -10.63 -8.21
C SER A 250 -9.83 -11.47 -7.30
N PRO A 251 -11.10 -11.70 -7.66
CA PRO A 251 -12.02 -12.51 -6.88
C PRO A 251 -11.61 -14.00 -6.81
N ASN A 252 -10.80 -14.45 -7.75
CA ASN A 252 -10.39 -15.85 -7.89
C ASN A 252 -9.03 -16.16 -7.26
N LYS A 253 -8.32 -15.18 -6.70
CA LYS A 253 -6.99 -15.37 -6.13
C LYS A 253 -7.01 -15.31 -4.61
N THR A 254 -6.84 -16.48 -4.04
CA THR A 254 -6.15 -16.65 -2.77
C THR A 254 -4.64 -16.65 -3.07
N GLY A 255 -3.99 -15.49 -2.92
CA GLY A 255 -2.53 -15.33 -2.95
C GLY A 255 -1.78 -15.81 -4.20
N LYS A 256 -0.91 -14.99 -4.72
CA LYS A 256 0.10 -15.10 -5.78
C LYS A 256 -0.33 -14.66 -7.16
N THR A 257 0.22 -13.52 -7.56
CA THR A 257 0.27 -13.07 -8.95
C THR A 257 1.67 -13.35 -9.47
N SER A 258 1.84 -14.36 -10.34
CA SER A 258 3.08 -14.50 -11.11
C SER A 258 3.16 -13.37 -12.16
N GLU A 259 4.37 -13.01 -12.60
CA GLU A 259 4.53 -12.05 -13.71
C GLU A 259 3.77 -12.49 -14.98
N GLU A 260 3.57 -13.78 -15.20
CA GLU A 260 2.81 -14.36 -16.30
C GLU A 260 1.32 -13.98 -16.29
N ASP A 261 0.72 -13.80 -15.11
CA ASP A 261 -0.69 -13.37 -14.99
C ASP A 261 -0.89 -11.90 -15.38
N LEU A 262 0.15 -11.07 -15.27
CA LEU A 262 0.12 -9.66 -15.68
C LEU A 262 0.17 -9.53 -17.21
N VAL A 263 0.88 -10.43 -17.89
CA VAL A 263 0.97 -10.47 -19.36
C VAL A 263 -0.36 -10.93 -19.97
N GLN A 264 -1.02 -11.94 -19.39
CA GLN A 264 -2.32 -12.41 -19.89
C GLN A 264 -3.43 -11.36 -19.79
N PHE A 265 -3.40 -10.47 -18.77
CA PHE A 265 -4.38 -9.38 -18.65
C PHE A 265 -4.20 -8.29 -19.71
N THR A 266 -2.95 -8.05 -20.15
CA THR A 266 -2.68 -7.11 -21.24
C THR A 266 -3.03 -7.71 -22.60
N GLU A 267 -2.75 -9.00 -22.84
CA GLU A 267 -3.08 -9.69 -24.09
C GLU A 267 -4.58 -9.91 -24.26
N SER A 268 -5.31 -10.27 -23.20
CA SER A 268 -6.77 -10.45 -23.29
C SER A 268 -7.54 -9.15 -23.51
N ALA A 269 -6.98 -8.00 -23.12
CA ALA A 269 -7.55 -6.68 -23.41
C ALA A 269 -7.31 -6.25 -24.86
N GLU A 270 -6.20 -6.69 -25.48
CA GLU A 270 -5.89 -6.44 -26.89
C GLU A 270 -6.66 -7.39 -27.83
N GLU A 271 -6.89 -8.67 -27.45
CA GLU A 271 -7.68 -9.62 -28.24
C GLU A 271 -9.19 -9.32 -28.21
N ALA A 272 -9.70 -8.67 -27.17
CA ALA A 272 -11.10 -8.30 -27.06
C ALA A 272 -11.52 -7.16 -28.01
N GLY A 273 -10.59 -6.53 -28.74
CA GLY A 273 -10.89 -5.62 -29.85
C GLY A 273 -11.75 -4.42 -29.46
N LEU A 274 -11.62 -3.90 -28.24
CA LEU A 274 -12.40 -2.78 -27.71
C LEU A 274 -11.52 -1.58 -27.39
#